data_418bb1173eab7d801da24b3fcb4a14f7
#
_entry.id   418bb1173eab7d801da24b3fcb4a14f7
#
_cell.length_a   1.000
_cell.length_b   1.000
_cell.length_c   1.000
_cell.angle_alpha   90.00
_cell.angle_beta   90.00
_cell.angle_gamma   90.00
#
_symmetry.space_group_name_H-M   'P 1'
#
loop_
_entity.id
_entity.type
_entity.pdbx_description
1 polymer ?
#
loop_
_entity_poly.entity_id
_entity_poly.type
_entity_poly.pdbx_seq_one_letter_code
_entity_poly.pdbx_strand_id
1 'polypeptide(L)'
;MTSKWVRLVMERSAYTVDWRFISLRLVNANVDYASHFPPEYEAGHTAGLKLLRVAAKVRAVHGPEAIGPLYAAMGAHIFESHSASGGWLADAGRIEHGVVGELLAGIGLDAGLAEALEDSSFDDELRAETDEALALTGKDVGTPIIHVQPPEGIAFFGPVISRLPSPDEAVQLWDHVIGLASFPGFAELKRSLREQPQLPAFGVAADQVGVQEDWHGGSRRLKK
;
A
#
# COMPACT_ATOMS: atom_id res chain seq x y z
N MET A 1 5.75 3.93 1.48
CA MET A 1 7.14 3.77 2.00
C MET A 1 7.54 2.30 2.07
N THR A 2 6.85 1.44 2.82
CA THR A 2 7.27 0.04 3.05
C THR A 2 7.43 -0.79 1.78
N SER A 3 6.56 -0.66 0.79
CA SER A 3 6.72 -1.35 -0.51
C SER A 3 7.99 -0.93 -1.28
N LYS A 4 8.42 0.33 -1.15
CA LYS A 4 9.70 0.80 -1.71
C LYS A 4 10.87 0.15 -0.98
N TRP A 5 10.81 0.07 0.35
CA TRP A 5 11.82 -0.63 1.14
C TRP A 5 11.90 -2.12 0.80
N VAL A 6 10.76 -2.82 0.66
CA VAL A 6 10.75 -4.24 0.26
C VAL A 6 11.42 -4.42 -1.11
N ARG A 7 11.21 -3.52 -2.08
CA ARG A 7 11.92 -3.57 -3.37
C ARG A 7 13.43 -3.40 -3.22
N LEU A 8 13.90 -2.50 -2.34
CA LEU A 8 15.34 -2.39 -2.06
C LEU A 8 15.91 -3.69 -1.46
N VAL A 9 15.15 -4.38 -0.61
CA VAL A 9 15.55 -5.69 -0.07
C VAL A 9 15.62 -6.73 -1.18
N MET A 10 14.63 -6.78 -2.08
CA MET A 10 14.65 -7.72 -3.23
C MET A 10 15.87 -7.52 -4.14
N GLU A 11 16.27 -6.28 -4.38
CA GLU A 11 17.43 -5.96 -5.23
C GLU A 11 18.77 -6.44 -4.62
N ARG A 12 18.82 -6.64 -3.31
CA ARG A 12 20.06 -6.93 -2.56
C ARG A 12 20.07 -8.28 -1.85
N SER A 13 19.02 -9.05 -2.00
CA SER A 13 18.87 -10.36 -1.37
C SER A 13 18.25 -11.36 -2.34
N ALA A 14 18.21 -12.63 -1.92
CA ALA A 14 17.58 -13.70 -2.70
C ALA A 14 16.06 -13.85 -2.42
N TYR A 15 15.44 -12.89 -1.77
CA TYR A 15 14.00 -12.94 -1.52
C TYR A 15 13.19 -12.71 -2.80
N THR A 16 12.20 -13.55 -3.02
CA THR A 16 11.14 -13.35 -4.00
C THR A 16 9.89 -12.81 -3.28
N VAL A 17 9.14 -11.93 -3.93
CA VAL A 17 7.95 -11.32 -3.35
C VAL A 17 6.76 -11.58 -4.25
N ASP A 18 5.73 -12.19 -3.69
CA ASP A 18 4.39 -12.26 -4.30
C ASP A 18 3.56 -11.07 -3.80
N TRP A 19 3.19 -10.18 -4.73
CA TRP A 19 2.40 -9.00 -4.42
C TRP A 19 0.91 -9.35 -4.42
N ARG A 20 0.31 -9.30 -3.23
CA ARG A 20 -1.11 -9.60 -3.04
C ARG A 20 -1.92 -8.32 -2.84
N PHE A 21 -3.22 -8.41 -3.11
CA PHE A 21 -4.11 -7.26 -3.08
C PHE A 21 -4.85 -7.13 -1.74
N ILE A 22 -4.95 -5.90 -1.27
CA ILE A 22 -5.83 -5.54 -0.16
C ILE A 22 -6.56 -4.24 -0.51
N SER A 23 -7.89 -4.26 -0.46
CA SER A 23 -8.72 -3.12 -0.81
C SER A 23 -9.30 -2.46 0.43
N LEU A 24 -8.88 -1.23 0.73
CA LEU A 24 -9.46 -0.46 1.84
C LEU A 24 -10.95 -0.15 1.62
N ARG A 25 -11.42 -0.10 0.37
CA ARG A 25 -12.85 0.06 0.07
C ARG A 25 -13.64 -1.19 0.49
N LEU A 26 -13.09 -2.38 0.27
CA LEU A 26 -13.70 -3.65 0.65
C LEU A 26 -13.60 -3.92 2.16
N VAL A 27 -12.47 -3.59 2.79
CA VAL A 27 -12.30 -3.63 4.25
C VAL A 27 -13.39 -2.82 4.95
N ASN A 28 -13.68 -1.64 4.40
CA ASN A 28 -14.64 -0.69 4.96
C ASN A 28 -16.04 -0.76 4.31
N ALA A 29 -16.38 -1.87 3.64
CA ALA A 29 -17.64 -2.00 2.89
C ALA A 29 -18.89 -1.77 3.74
N ASN A 30 -18.84 -2.10 5.03
CA ASN A 30 -19.93 -1.99 5.98
C ASN A 30 -19.82 -0.75 6.88
N VAL A 31 -18.89 0.15 6.61
CA VAL A 31 -18.69 1.37 7.40
C VAL A 31 -19.44 2.52 6.73
N ASP A 32 -20.20 3.27 7.51
CA ASP A 32 -20.76 4.54 7.04
C ASP A 32 -19.64 5.59 6.93
N TYR A 33 -19.20 5.83 5.70
CA TYR A 33 -18.10 6.75 5.43
C TYR A 33 -18.36 8.17 5.92
N ALA A 34 -19.59 8.65 5.77
CA ALA A 34 -19.94 10.02 6.15
C ALA A 34 -19.79 10.27 7.65
N SER A 35 -19.98 9.25 8.48
CA SER A 35 -19.88 9.36 9.94
C SER A 35 -18.51 8.99 10.50
N HIS A 36 -17.68 8.24 9.74
CA HIS A 36 -16.42 7.68 10.25
C HIS A 36 -15.16 8.25 9.63
N PHE A 37 -15.25 8.80 8.41
CA PHE A 37 -14.09 9.28 7.67
C PHE A 37 -14.28 10.72 7.16
N PRO A 38 -13.18 11.46 6.91
CA PRO A 38 -13.22 12.67 6.12
C PRO A 38 -13.81 12.40 4.71
N PRO A 39 -14.51 13.40 4.10
CA PRO A 39 -15.25 13.21 2.83
C PRO A 39 -14.39 12.65 1.67
N GLU A 40 -13.11 13.01 1.63
CA GLU A 40 -12.16 12.58 0.59
C GLU A 40 -11.77 11.09 0.66
N TYR A 41 -11.98 10.43 1.81
CA TYR A 41 -11.58 9.03 2.00
C TYR A 41 -12.40 8.06 1.17
N GLU A 42 -13.69 8.28 1.00
CA GLU A 42 -14.53 7.41 0.19
C GLU A 42 -14.09 7.42 -1.27
N ALA A 43 -13.83 8.62 -1.82
CA ALA A 43 -13.33 8.77 -3.19
C ALA A 43 -11.96 8.08 -3.36
N GLY A 44 -11.03 8.30 -2.41
CA GLY A 44 -9.71 7.68 -2.43
C GLY A 44 -9.74 6.15 -2.34
N HIS A 45 -10.55 5.59 -1.43
CA HIS A 45 -10.70 4.13 -1.32
C HIS A 45 -11.38 3.52 -2.55
N THR A 46 -12.34 4.22 -3.15
CA THR A 46 -13.00 3.78 -4.39
C THR A 46 -12.03 3.80 -5.57
N ALA A 47 -11.23 4.85 -5.69
CA ALA A 47 -10.17 4.96 -6.70
C ALA A 47 -9.13 3.82 -6.52
N GLY A 48 -8.74 3.53 -5.28
CA GLY A 48 -7.86 2.40 -4.96
C GLY A 48 -8.44 1.05 -5.40
N LEU A 49 -9.74 0.81 -5.20
CA LEU A 49 -10.40 -0.41 -5.68
C LEU A 49 -10.36 -0.51 -7.21
N LYS A 50 -10.64 0.58 -7.93
CA LYS A 50 -10.55 0.61 -9.39
C LYS A 50 -9.14 0.30 -9.90
N LEU A 51 -8.09 0.85 -9.29
CA LEU A 51 -6.71 0.51 -9.62
C LEU A 51 -6.38 -0.96 -9.34
N LEU A 52 -6.91 -1.55 -8.27
CA LEU A 52 -6.74 -2.97 -7.99
C LEU A 52 -7.42 -3.86 -9.04
N ARG A 53 -8.55 -3.46 -9.63
CA ARG A 53 -9.17 -4.16 -10.75
C ARG A 53 -8.23 -4.20 -11.96
N VAL A 54 -7.58 -3.08 -12.28
CA VAL A 54 -6.55 -3.05 -13.34
C VAL A 54 -5.39 -3.98 -12.99
N ALA A 55 -4.92 -3.96 -11.73
CA ALA A 55 -3.84 -4.85 -11.31
C ALA A 55 -4.23 -6.33 -11.39
N ALA A 56 -5.47 -6.69 -11.02
CA ALA A 56 -5.98 -8.05 -11.17
C ALA A 56 -6.05 -8.48 -12.65
N LYS A 57 -6.53 -7.59 -13.54
CA LYS A 57 -6.51 -7.81 -14.98
C LYS A 57 -5.10 -8.01 -15.53
N VAL A 58 -4.15 -7.16 -15.11
CA VAL A 58 -2.73 -7.30 -15.51
C VAL A 58 -2.18 -8.63 -15.04
N ARG A 59 -2.45 -9.04 -13.80
CA ARG A 59 -2.03 -10.35 -13.26
C ARG A 59 -2.62 -11.51 -14.07
N ALA A 60 -3.87 -11.42 -14.43
CA ALA A 60 -4.54 -12.47 -15.22
C ALA A 60 -3.95 -12.62 -16.63
N VAL A 61 -3.47 -11.53 -17.24
CA VAL A 61 -2.92 -11.52 -18.60
C VAL A 61 -1.42 -11.77 -18.63
N HIS A 62 -0.66 -11.20 -17.69
CA HIS A 62 0.81 -11.15 -17.74
C HIS A 62 1.49 -11.91 -16.61
N GLY A 63 0.74 -12.46 -15.64
CA GLY A 63 1.31 -13.17 -14.50
C GLY A 63 1.61 -12.26 -13.30
N PRO A 64 1.93 -12.88 -12.13
CA PRO A 64 2.16 -12.18 -10.88
C PRO A 64 3.41 -11.27 -10.91
N GLU A 65 4.40 -11.57 -11.71
CA GLU A 65 5.64 -10.81 -11.84
C GLU A 65 5.41 -9.41 -12.42
N ALA A 66 4.31 -9.17 -13.14
CA ALA A 66 3.95 -7.86 -13.67
C ALA A 66 3.46 -6.89 -12.57
N ILE A 67 3.06 -7.41 -11.40
CA ILE A 67 2.43 -6.59 -10.34
C ILE A 67 3.44 -5.69 -9.64
N GLY A 68 4.65 -6.16 -9.40
CA GLY A 68 5.71 -5.35 -8.78
C GLY A 68 6.01 -4.05 -9.54
N PRO A 69 6.34 -4.12 -10.84
CA PRO A 69 6.54 -2.94 -11.71
C PRO A 69 5.29 -2.05 -11.80
N LEU A 70 4.10 -2.64 -11.99
CA LEU A 70 2.85 -1.88 -12.05
C LEU A 70 2.60 -1.10 -10.75
N TYR A 71 2.75 -1.76 -9.60
CA TYR A 71 2.57 -1.11 -8.29
C TYR A 71 3.60 0.00 -8.06
N ALA A 72 4.83 -0.17 -8.55
CA ALA A 72 5.84 0.87 -8.49
C ALA A 72 5.45 2.10 -9.33
N ALA A 73 4.98 1.90 -10.57
CA ALA A 73 4.57 2.97 -11.47
C ALA A 73 3.35 3.73 -10.92
N MET A 74 2.31 3.01 -10.47
CA MET A 74 1.14 3.61 -9.84
C MET A 74 1.51 4.40 -8.57
N GLY A 75 2.38 3.82 -7.73
CA GLY A 75 2.84 4.47 -6.50
C GLY A 75 3.65 5.73 -6.76
N ALA A 76 4.50 5.74 -7.78
CA ALA A 76 5.25 6.92 -8.20
C ALA A 76 4.29 8.01 -8.70
N HIS A 77 3.32 7.66 -9.53
CA HIS A 77 2.32 8.62 -10.00
C HIS A 77 1.53 9.24 -8.84
N ILE A 78 0.98 8.42 -7.96
CA ILE A 78 0.09 8.87 -6.86
C ILE A 78 0.85 9.67 -5.80
N PHE A 79 2.05 9.24 -5.42
CA PHE A 79 2.73 9.77 -4.24
C PHE A 79 3.94 10.66 -4.54
N GLU A 80 4.51 10.60 -5.75
CA GLU A 80 5.76 11.29 -6.07
C GLU A 80 5.61 12.38 -7.14
N SER A 81 4.58 12.30 -8.01
CA SER A 81 4.41 13.21 -9.13
C SER A 81 3.68 14.52 -8.79
N HIS A 82 2.99 14.59 -7.65
CA HIS A 82 2.16 15.73 -7.29
C HIS A 82 2.64 16.39 -6.01
N SER A 83 2.88 17.68 -6.11
CA SER A 83 3.13 18.55 -4.94
C SER A 83 1.80 18.84 -4.23
N ALA A 84 1.81 18.78 -2.91
CA ALA A 84 0.66 18.84 -2.02
C ALA A 84 -0.10 20.17 -2.05
N SER A 85 -0.89 20.44 -3.08
CA SER A 85 -1.91 21.49 -3.01
C SER A 85 -3.30 21.01 -2.53
N GLY A 86 -3.46 19.72 -2.25
CA GLY A 86 -4.73 19.14 -1.80
C GLY A 86 -4.62 17.71 -1.23
N GLY A 87 -3.40 17.15 -1.20
CA GLY A 87 -3.17 15.76 -0.80
C GLY A 87 -3.60 14.75 -1.87
N TRP A 88 -2.96 13.57 -1.87
CA TRP A 88 -3.22 12.50 -2.83
C TRP A 88 -4.68 12.02 -2.85
N LEU A 89 -5.43 12.17 -1.74
CA LEU A 89 -6.84 11.81 -1.64
C LEU A 89 -7.73 12.76 -2.47
N ALA A 90 -7.38 14.03 -2.58
CA ALA A 90 -8.11 14.98 -3.41
C ALA A 90 -7.90 14.70 -4.91
N ASP A 91 -6.72 14.20 -5.29
CA ASP A 91 -6.39 13.81 -6.66
C ASP A 91 -6.81 12.37 -7.01
N ALA A 92 -7.10 11.53 -6.02
CA ALA A 92 -7.53 10.14 -6.23
C ALA A 92 -8.83 10.04 -7.06
N GLY A 93 -9.70 11.05 -6.99
CA GLY A 93 -10.89 11.13 -7.85
C GLY A 93 -10.59 11.37 -9.34
N ARG A 94 -9.33 11.65 -9.71
CA ARG A 94 -8.87 11.92 -11.09
C ARG A 94 -8.19 10.72 -11.74
N ILE A 95 -8.39 9.51 -11.22
CA ILE A 95 -7.90 8.29 -11.86
C ILE A 95 -8.76 8.02 -13.10
N GLU A 96 -8.26 8.49 -14.25
CA GLU A 96 -8.90 8.37 -15.54
C GLU A 96 -8.23 7.28 -16.38
N HIS A 97 -8.98 6.66 -17.29
CA HIS A 97 -8.48 5.63 -18.20
C HIS A 97 -7.21 6.06 -18.95
N GLY A 98 -7.16 7.33 -19.42
CA GLY A 98 -6.00 7.86 -20.14
C GLY A 98 -4.72 7.83 -19.31
N VAL A 99 -4.79 8.30 -18.09
CA VAL A 99 -3.64 8.32 -17.16
C VAL A 99 -3.16 6.91 -16.83
N VAL A 100 -4.09 6.00 -16.55
CA VAL A 100 -3.73 4.60 -16.25
C VAL A 100 -3.18 3.90 -17.48
N GLY A 101 -3.72 4.19 -18.68
CA GLY A 101 -3.19 3.69 -19.94
C GLY A 101 -1.77 4.16 -20.22
N GLU A 102 -1.43 5.43 -19.95
CA GLU A 102 -0.08 5.94 -20.06
C GLU A 102 0.89 5.27 -19.05
N LEU A 103 0.46 5.02 -17.81
CA LEU A 103 1.26 4.30 -16.82
C LEU A 103 1.55 2.86 -17.27
N LEU A 104 0.55 2.16 -17.80
CA LEU A 104 0.69 0.81 -18.33
C LEU A 104 1.68 0.79 -19.50
N ALA A 105 1.48 1.68 -20.49
CA ALA A 105 2.38 1.81 -21.65
C ALA A 105 3.82 2.14 -21.22
N GLY A 106 4.00 2.99 -20.20
CA GLY A 106 5.30 3.35 -19.65
C GLY A 106 6.11 2.19 -19.06
N ILE A 107 5.45 1.09 -18.68
CA ILE A 107 6.09 -0.14 -18.23
C ILE A 107 5.99 -1.29 -19.23
N GLY A 108 5.62 -0.99 -20.49
CA GLY A 108 5.58 -1.96 -21.58
C GLY A 108 4.32 -2.84 -21.62
N LEU A 109 3.26 -2.47 -20.93
CA LEU A 109 1.97 -3.16 -20.96
C LEU A 109 0.97 -2.48 -21.90
N ASP A 110 -0.06 -3.23 -22.33
CA ASP A 110 -1.12 -2.68 -23.18
C ASP A 110 -1.94 -1.63 -22.41
N ALA A 111 -2.01 -0.41 -22.97
CA ALA A 111 -2.81 0.67 -22.42
C ALA A 111 -4.31 0.34 -22.29
N GLY A 112 -4.84 -0.52 -23.17
CA GLY A 112 -6.23 -0.99 -23.14
C GLY A 112 -6.61 -1.74 -21.87
N LEU A 113 -5.65 -2.26 -21.10
CA LEU A 113 -5.90 -2.88 -19.79
C LEU A 113 -6.49 -1.88 -18.78
N ALA A 114 -6.38 -0.57 -19.02
CA ALA A 114 -7.01 0.47 -18.23
C ALA A 114 -8.55 0.38 -18.22
N GLU A 115 -9.18 -0.24 -19.21
CA GLU A 115 -10.63 -0.46 -19.23
C GLU A 115 -11.12 -1.26 -18.02
N ALA A 116 -10.24 -2.05 -17.40
CA ALA A 116 -10.56 -2.80 -16.18
C ALA A 116 -10.83 -1.92 -14.96
N LEU A 117 -10.59 -0.61 -15.00
CA LEU A 117 -11.00 0.33 -13.92
C LEU A 117 -12.48 0.15 -13.55
N GLU A 118 -13.35 -0.08 -14.55
CA GLU A 118 -14.78 -0.22 -14.35
C GLU A 118 -15.25 -1.69 -14.34
N ASP A 119 -14.36 -2.66 -14.46
CA ASP A 119 -14.68 -4.08 -14.51
C ASP A 119 -14.81 -4.69 -13.11
N SER A 120 -16.03 -4.69 -12.59
CA SER A 120 -16.33 -5.25 -11.27
C SER A 120 -16.24 -6.79 -11.20
N SER A 121 -16.00 -7.49 -12.32
CA SER A 121 -15.84 -8.96 -12.30
C SER A 121 -14.62 -9.42 -11.48
N PHE A 122 -13.67 -8.53 -11.22
CA PHE A 122 -12.51 -8.79 -10.37
C PHE A 122 -12.78 -8.59 -8.87
N ASP A 123 -13.93 -8.04 -8.48
CA ASP A 123 -14.18 -7.68 -7.07
C ASP A 123 -14.23 -8.88 -6.13
N ASP A 124 -14.68 -10.05 -6.62
CA ASP A 124 -14.71 -11.26 -5.81
C ASP A 124 -13.30 -11.79 -5.52
N GLU A 125 -12.39 -11.74 -6.49
CA GLU A 125 -10.97 -12.08 -6.31
C GLU A 125 -10.31 -11.12 -5.32
N LEU A 126 -10.51 -9.81 -5.50
CA LEU A 126 -9.98 -8.78 -4.62
C LEU A 126 -10.51 -8.90 -3.19
N ARG A 127 -11.78 -9.30 -3.03
CA ARG A 127 -12.39 -9.57 -1.73
C ARG A 127 -11.76 -10.78 -1.07
N ALA A 128 -11.60 -11.87 -1.81
CA ALA A 128 -11.00 -13.10 -1.28
C ALA A 128 -9.57 -12.85 -0.76
N GLU A 129 -8.72 -12.13 -1.50
CA GLU A 129 -7.37 -11.78 -1.05
C GLU A 129 -7.38 -10.80 0.13
N THR A 130 -8.30 -9.83 0.13
CA THR A 130 -8.47 -8.91 1.26
C THR A 130 -8.85 -9.67 2.54
N ASP A 131 -9.79 -10.60 2.45
CA ASP A 131 -10.23 -11.41 3.58
C ASP A 131 -9.13 -12.37 4.06
N GLU A 132 -8.36 -12.99 3.14
CA GLU A 132 -7.19 -13.79 3.46
C GLU A 132 -6.14 -12.97 4.24
N ALA A 133 -5.80 -11.78 3.77
CA ALA A 133 -4.83 -10.91 4.43
C ALA A 133 -5.28 -10.53 5.85
N LEU A 134 -6.57 -10.20 6.03
CA LEU A 134 -7.13 -9.87 7.35
C LEU A 134 -7.22 -11.10 8.27
N ALA A 135 -7.38 -12.30 7.73
CA ALA A 135 -7.38 -13.53 8.52
C ALA A 135 -5.99 -13.83 9.13
N LEU A 136 -4.91 -13.39 8.46
CA LEU A 136 -3.53 -13.59 8.93
C LEU A 136 -3.17 -12.75 10.17
N THR A 137 -3.71 -11.53 10.28
CA THR A 137 -3.24 -10.55 11.27
C THR A 137 -4.36 -9.93 12.12
N GLY A 138 -5.62 -10.24 11.82
CA GLY A 138 -6.79 -9.62 12.46
C GLY A 138 -7.27 -8.38 11.70
N LYS A 139 -8.45 -7.88 12.10
CA LYS A 139 -9.17 -6.81 11.37
C LYS A 139 -8.87 -5.39 11.83
N ASP A 140 -8.18 -5.25 12.95
CA ASP A 140 -7.84 -3.97 13.59
C ASP A 140 -6.42 -3.48 13.26
N VAL A 141 -5.83 -4.03 12.20
CA VAL A 141 -4.54 -3.62 11.66
C VAL A 141 -4.71 -2.91 10.31
N GLY A 142 -3.69 -2.12 9.95
CA GLY A 142 -3.62 -1.46 8.64
C GLY A 142 -2.78 -2.24 7.64
N THR A 143 -2.26 -1.52 6.66
CA THR A 143 -1.32 -2.02 5.65
C THR A 143 0.07 -1.41 5.85
N PRO A 144 1.14 -2.11 5.47
CA PRO A 144 1.20 -3.40 4.78
C PRO A 144 1.01 -4.60 5.72
N ILE A 145 0.59 -5.73 5.16
CA ILE A 145 0.68 -7.04 5.80
C ILE A 145 1.78 -7.82 5.07
N ILE A 146 2.72 -8.37 5.81
CA ILE A 146 3.83 -9.18 5.28
C ILE A 146 3.65 -10.61 5.79
N HIS A 147 3.63 -11.56 4.86
CA HIS A 147 3.62 -13.00 5.16
C HIS A 147 4.92 -13.63 4.67
N VAL A 148 5.74 -14.08 5.58
CA VAL A 148 7.05 -14.67 5.30
C VAL A 148 6.91 -16.19 5.24
N GLN A 149 7.42 -16.81 4.16
CA GLN A 149 7.37 -18.25 3.93
C GLN A 149 5.94 -18.84 4.03
N PRO A 150 4.98 -18.32 3.24
CA PRO A 150 3.63 -18.85 3.24
C PRO A 150 3.61 -20.32 2.79
N PRO A 151 2.61 -21.14 3.20
CA PRO A 151 1.48 -20.76 4.07
C PRO A 151 1.78 -20.88 5.58
N GLU A 152 2.80 -21.61 6.01
CA GLU A 152 3.06 -21.92 7.42
C GLU A 152 3.89 -20.86 8.15
N GLY A 153 4.47 -19.91 7.43
CA GLY A 153 5.35 -18.90 7.99
C GLY A 153 4.60 -17.84 8.80
N ILE A 154 5.36 -16.83 9.25
CA ILE A 154 4.80 -15.77 10.08
C ILE A 154 4.16 -14.68 9.24
N ALA A 155 3.03 -14.16 9.68
CA ALA A 155 2.40 -12.98 9.13
C ALA A 155 2.30 -11.88 10.17
N PHE A 156 2.51 -10.63 9.76
CA PHE A 156 2.46 -9.47 10.65
C PHE A 156 2.10 -8.19 9.90
N PHE A 157 1.53 -7.23 10.63
CA PHE A 157 1.30 -5.88 10.14
C PHE A 157 2.56 -5.02 10.30
N GLY A 158 2.89 -4.27 9.27
CA GLY A 158 4.02 -3.35 9.28
C GLY A 158 5.28 -3.93 8.61
N PRO A 159 6.44 -3.31 8.86
CA PRO A 159 6.62 -2.09 9.63
C PRO A 159 6.05 -0.86 8.93
N VAL A 160 5.55 0.09 9.70
CA VAL A 160 5.17 1.42 9.20
C VAL A 160 6.39 2.33 9.32
N ILE A 161 6.95 2.73 8.18
CA ILE A 161 8.13 3.58 8.12
C ILE A 161 7.81 4.89 7.39
N SER A 162 8.35 5.99 7.87
CA SER A 162 8.18 7.33 7.27
C SER A 162 9.25 7.68 6.25
N ARG A 163 10.42 7.06 6.35
CA ARG A 163 11.58 7.29 5.49
C ARG A 163 12.13 5.97 4.97
N LEU A 164 12.75 6.00 3.78
CA LEU A 164 13.49 4.84 3.30
C LEU A 164 14.83 4.75 4.03
N PRO A 165 15.25 3.55 4.45
CA PRO A 165 16.64 3.32 4.82
C PRO A 165 17.54 3.48 3.60
N SER A 166 18.84 3.71 3.82
CA SER A 166 19.83 3.57 2.76
C SER A 166 19.81 2.14 2.20
N PRO A 167 20.28 1.90 0.97
CA PRO A 167 20.32 0.56 0.40
C PRO A 167 21.04 -0.48 1.27
N ASP A 168 22.09 -0.07 1.98
CA ASP A 168 22.85 -0.97 2.86
C ASP A 168 22.12 -1.25 4.18
N GLU A 169 21.37 -0.27 4.71
CA GLU A 169 20.54 -0.44 5.90
C GLU A 169 19.25 -1.21 5.62
N ALA A 170 18.81 -1.27 4.34
CA ALA A 170 17.52 -1.87 3.97
C ALA A 170 17.44 -3.36 4.33
N VAL A 171 18.50 -4.13 4.03
CA VAL A 171 18.57 -5.57 4.34
C VAL A 171 18.75 -5.77 5.84
N GLN A 172 19.60 -4.96 6.50
CA GLN A 172 19.76 -5.06 7.95
C GLN A 172 18.46 -4.80 8.70
N LEU A 173 17.70 -3.79 8.28
CA LEU A 173 16.37 -3.51 8.86
C LEU A 173 15.41 -4.68 8.63
N TRP A 174 15.46 -5.30 7.44
CA TRP A 174 14.66 -6.48 7.12
C TRP A 174 14.97 -7.64 8.07
N ASP A 175 16.24 -7.98 8.25
CA ASP A 175 16.67 -9.06 9.13
C ASP A 175 16.25 -8.83 10.58
N HIS A 176 16.32 -7.59 11.06
CA HIS A 176 15.84 -7.23 12.40
C HIS A 176 14.32 -7.40 12.53
N VAL A 177 13.56 -6.97 11.53
CA VAL A 177 12.09 -7.10 11.54
C VAL A 177 11.68 -8.57 11.51
N ILE A 178 12.28 -9.37 10.63
CA ILE A 178 11.99 -10.80 10.52
C ILE A 178 12.41 -11.53 11.79
N GLY A 179 13.61 -11.24 12.32
CA GLY A 179 14.09 -11.86 13.56
C GLY A 179 13.17 -11.57 14.74
N LEU A 180 12.69 -10.34 14.86
CA LEU A 180 11.75 -9.96 15.92
C LEU A 180 10.39 -10.65 15.74
N ALA A 181 9.83 -10.60 14.53
CA ALA A 181 8.52 -11.17 14.22
C ALA A 181 8.51 -12.70 14.35
N SER A 182 9.64 -13.36 14.11
CA SER A 182 9.78 -14.82 14.21
C SER A 182 9.84 -15.35 15.66
N PHE A 183 10.00 -14.45 16.64
CA PHE A 183 10.03 -14.90 18.03
C PHE A 183 8.61 -15.23 18.52
N PRO A 184 8.30 -16.47 18.93
CA PRO A 184 6.91 -16.90 19.21
C PRO A 184 6.20 -16.14 20.32
N GLY A 185 6.94 -15.50 21.20
CA GLY A 185 6.40 -14.69 22.30
C GLY A 185 6.26 -13.20 21.97
N PHE A 186 6.61 -12.80 20.74
CA PHE A 186 6.51 -11.39 20.32
C PHE A 186 5.09 -11.07 19.85
N ALA A 187 4.51 -10.00 20.36
CA ALA A 187 3.18 -9.54 19.98
C ALA A 187 3.21 -8.17 19.30
N GLU A 188 3.82 -7.17 19.94
CA GLU A 188 3.79 -5.79 19.41
C GLU A 188 5.04 -5.00 19.80
N LEU A 189 5.54 -4.18 18.87
CA LEU A 189 6.50 -3.11 19.15
C LEU A 189 5.93 -1.80 18.59
N LYS A 190 5.66 -0.84 19.45
CA LYS A 190 5.08 0.44 19.07
C LYS A 190 5.91 1.61 19.57
N ARG A 191 6.12 2.60 18.70
CA ARG A 191 6.71 3.89 19.04
C ARG A 191 5.64 4.97 19.04
N SER A 192 5.77 5.95 19.93
CA SER A 192 4.92 7.15 19.93
C SER A 192 5.24 8.09 18.76
N LEU A 193 6.49 8.06 18.26
CA LEU A 193 6.92 8.87 17.13
C LEU A 193 6.19 8.45 15.83
N ARG A 194 5.48 9.39 15.23
CA ARG A 194 4.86 9.25 13.91
C ARG A 194 5.19 10.47 13.07
N GLU A 195 6.12 10.30 12.16
CA GLU A 195 6.44 11.31 11.16
C GLU A 195 5.56 11.12 9.92
N GLN A 196 5.21 12.21 9.26
CA GLN A 196 4.62 12.10 7.93
C GLN A 196 5.57 11.40 6.96
N PRO A 197 5.05 10.55 6.04
CA PRO A 197 5.89 9.88 5.06
C PRO A 197 6.70 10.86 4.21
N GLN A 198 7.96 10.55 3.95
CA GLN A 198 8.86 11.31 3.07
C GLN A 198 8.44 11.11 1.60
N LEU A 199 7.33 11.72 1.24
CA LEU A 199 6.71 11.66 -0.08
C LEU A 199 6.17 13.05 -0.46
N PRO A 200 6.33 13.49 -1.71
CA PRO A 200 5.81 14.77 -2.20
C PRO A 200 4.31 14.96 -1.99
N ALA A 201 3.51 13.90 -2.13
CA ALA A 201 2.07 13.93 -1.87
C ALA A 201 1.69 14.30 -0.43
N PHE A 202 2.62 14.19 0.52
CA PHE A 202 2.48 14.64 1.91
C PHE A 202 3.22 15.96 2.18
N GLY A 203 3.74 16.61 1.13
CA GLY A 203 4.51 17.86 1.27
C GLY A 203 5.91 17.67 1.85
N VAL A 204 6.46 16.45 1.83
CA VAL A 204 7.78 16.12 2.38
C VAL A 204 8.73 15.74 1.25
N ALA A 205 9.75 16.58 1.01
CA ALA A 205 10.77 16.31 0.01
C ALA A 205 11.70 15.16 0.43
N ALA A 206 12.45 14.59 -0.54
CA ALA A 206 13.30 13.43 -0.33
C ALA A 206 14.48 13.67 0.65
N ASP A 207 14.86 14.92 0.84
CA ASP A 207 15.94 15.36 1.76
C ASP A 207 15.40 15.92 3.09
N GLN A 208 14.07 15.91 3.28
CA GLN A 208 13.41 16.46 4.46
C GLN A 208 12.87 15.38 5.38
N VAL A 209 12.69 15.72 6.64
CA VAL A 209 12.00 14.92 7.63
C VAL A 209 10.57 15.44 7.75
N GLY A 210 9.60 14.54 7.67
CA GLY A 210 8.19 14.90 7.83
C GLY A 210 7.86 15.45 9.22
N VAL A 211 6.82 16.25 9.31
CA VAL A 211 6.33 16.78 10.59
C VAL A 211 5.92 15.60 11.48
N GLN A 212 6.33 15.66 12.73
CA GLN A 212 5.92 14.69 13.72
C GLN A 212 4.46 14.92 14.10
N GLU A 213 3.62 13.92 13.92
CA GLU A 213 2.23 13.93 14.34
C GLU A 213 2.09 13.35 15.76
N ASP A 214 1.32 14.02 16.61
CA ASP A 214 0.96 13.51 17.92
C ASP A 214 -0.20 12.53 17.80
N TRP A 215 0.11 11.24 17.93
CA TRP A 215 -0.87 10.16 17.83
C TRP A 215 -1.18 9.60 19.23
N HIS A 216 -1.98 10.31 20.00
CA HIS A 216 -2.50 9.75 21.24
C HIS A 216 -3.48 8.62 20.95
N GLY A 217 -3.12 7.41 21.38
CA GLY A 217 -4.00 6.26 21.42
C GLY A 217 -4.22 5.49 20.11
N GLY A 218 -3.37 5.67 19.09
CA GLY A 218 -3.35 4.79 17.91
C GLY A 218 -4.52 4.95 16.92
N SER A 219 -5.46 5.84 17.17
CA SER A 219 -6.52 6.17 16.21
C SER A 219 -6.64 7.69 16.07
N ARG A 220 -6.84 8.17 14.83
CA ARG A 220 -7.34 9.51 14.61
C ARG A 220 -8.73 9.59 15.23
N ARG A 221 -8.83 9.99 16.47
CA ARG A 221 -10.11 10.42 17.00
C ARG A 221 -10.45 11.70 16.24
N LEU A 222 -11.47 11.63 15.39
CA LEU A 222 -12.10 12.82 14.87
C LEU A 222 -12.37 13.74 16.06
N LYS A 223 -11.75 14.91 16.07
CA LYS A 223 -12.11 15.94 17.04
C LYS A 223 -13.59 16.22 16.80
N LYS A 224 -14.41 15.91 17.82
CA LYS A 224 -15.81 16.34 17.86
C LYS A 224 -15.89 17.84 17.85
#